data_fccc3afc091203a4643e16aba3d1b4d0
#
_entry.id   fccc3afc091203a4643e16aba3d1b4d0
#
_cell.length_a   1.000
_cell.length_b   1.000
_cell.length_c   1.000
_cell.angle_alpha   90.00
_cell.angle_beta   90.00
_cell.angle_gamma   90.00
#
_symmetry.space_group_name_H-M   'P 1'
#
loop_
_entity.id
_entity.type
_entity.pdbx_description
1 polymer ?
#
loop_
_entity_poly.entity_id
_entity_poly.type
_entity_poly.pdbx_seq_one_letter_code
_entity_poly.pdbx_strand_id
1 'polypeptide(L)'
;LALEPMADALAAGNAVCLKPSELSPNTSKLLAELVPQYLDSEAVRVVEGGPKETGELLKCPFNHIFYTGGGHVGKIVMRAAAEHLTPVTLELGGKSPCFVDRTADINVAARRIAWGKFTNAGQTCVAPDYVLATPDVAEALAERIAVAITEFYGEDPKASPDFGRIINDRHFERLCKLLPVGTVPSEEPSSPLVQVASAVGAAMDMVGRRFNAVTTGRG
;
A
#
# COMPACT_ATOMS: atom_id res chain seq x y z
N LEU A 1 8.88 2.81 -6.87
CA LEU A 1 7.85 2.19 -7.74
C LEU A 1 7.94 2.67 -9.20
N ALA A 2 8.30 3.93 -9.49
CA ALA A 2 8.42 4.43 -10.85
C ALA A 2 9.82 4.22 -11.44
N LEU A 3 10.85 4.63 -10.70
CA LEU A 3 12.22 4.64 -11.20
C LEU A 3 12.89 3.26 -11.22
N GLU A 4 12.55 2.39 -10.29
CA GLU A 4 13.14 1.04 -10.20
C GLU A 4 12.77 0.18 -11.43
N PRO A 5 11.48 -0.02 -11.79
CA PRO A 5 11.15 -0.74 -13.02
C PRO A 5 11.68 -0.08 -14.29
N MET A 6 11.78 1.26 -14.30
CA MET A 6 12.39 2.00 -15.40
C MET A 6 13.88 1.66 -15.52
N ALA A 7 14.62 1.64 -14.41
CA ALA A 7 16.04 1.30 -14.40
C ALA A 7 16.26 -0.14 -14.87
N ASP A 8 15.44 -1.09 -14.46
CA ASP A 8 15.50 -2.49 -14.90
C ASP A 8 15.26 -2.63 -16.40
N ALA A 9 14.25 -1.91 -16.93
CA ALA A 9 13.96 -1.91 -18.35
C ALA A 9 15.11 -1.32 -19.18
N LEU A 10 15.71 -0.21 -18.74
CA LEU A 10 16.87 0.41 -19.39
C LEU A 10 18.11 -0.49 -19.31
N ALA A 11 18.35 -1.12 -18.17
CA ALA A 11 19.46 -2.06 -18.02
C ALA A 11 19.34 -3.27 -18.96
N ALA A 12 18.11 -3.66 -19.29
CA ALA A 12 17.82 -4.70 -20.27
C ALA A 12 17.84 -4.20 -21.73
N GLY A 13 18.19 -2.92 -21.98
CA GLY A 13 18.32 -2.34 -23.32
C GLY A 13 17.01 -1.87 -23.94
N ASN A 14 15.95 -1.66 -23.16
CA ASN A 14 14.68 -1.18 -23.67
C ASN A 14 14.60 0.35 -23.65
N ALA A 15 13.84 0.92 -24.58
CA ALA A 15 13.31 2.27 -24.42
C ALA A 15 12.11 2.25 -23.47
N VAL A 16 11.87 3.36 -22.74
CA VAL A 16 10.85 3.43 -21.69
C VAL A 16 9.95 4.64 -21.89
N CYS A 17 8.65 4.39 -21.87
CA CYS A 17 7.63 5.41 -21.68
C CYS A 17 7.12 5.33 -20.23
N LEU A 18 7.52 6.28 -19.39
CA LEU A 18 7.10 6.36 -17.99
C LEU A 18 5.87 7.23 -17.85
N LYS A 19 4.79 6.67 -17.31
CA LYS A 19 3.59 7.44 -16.91
C LYS A 19 3.43 7.42 -15.39
N PRO A 20 3.85 8.48 -14.69
CA PRO A 20 3.64 8.61 -13.25
C PRO A 20 2.16 8.74 -12.89
N SER A 21 1.83 8.60 -11.60
CA SER A 21 0.45 8.75 -11.13
C SER A 21 0.05 10.23 -11.05
N GLU A 22 -1.11 10.55 -11.59
CA GLU A 22 -1.75 11.87 -11.46
C GLU A 22 -2.16 12.19 -10.03
N LEU A 23 -2.26 11.20 -9.15
CA LEU A 23 -2.53 11.37 -7.72
C LEU A 23 -1.32 11.86 -6.94
N SER A 24 -0.15 11.89 -7.56
CA SER A 24 1.08 12.45 -7.02
C SER A 24 1.61 13.55 -7.95
N PRO A 25 0.87 14.66 -8.13
CA PRO A 25 1.14 15.64 -9.19
C PRO A 25 2.51 16.29 -9.08
N ASN A 26 2.96 16.61 -7.87
CA ASN A 26 4.28 17.22 -7.67
C ASN A 26 5.42 16.27 -8.05
N THR A 27 5.31 14.98 -7.71
CA THR A 27 6.29 13.97 -8.10
C THR A 27 6.25 13.72 -9.61
N SER A 28 5.05 13.65 -10.20
CA SER A 28 4.87 13.49 -11.64
C SER A 28 5.56 14.61 -12.41
N LYS A 29 5.28 15.85 -12.04
CA LYS A 29 5.89 17.04 -12.62
C LYS A 29 7.43 17.03 -12.49
N LEU A 30 7.93 16.73 -11.29
CA LEU A 30 9.38 16.67 -11.06
C LEU A 30 10.05 15.61 -11.95
N LEU A 31 9.45 14.44 -12.11
CA LEU A 31 9.97 13.41 -13.01
C LEU A 31 9.96 13.87 -14.46
N ALA A 32 8.89 14.54 -14.92
CA ALA A 32 8.80 15.08 -16.26
C ALA A 32 9.84 16.16 -16.54
N GLU A 33 10.21 16.95 -15.53
CA GLU A 33 11.24 17.98 -15.61
C GLU A 33 12.67 17.41 -15.57
N LEU A 34 12.93 16.45 -14.68
CA LEU A 34 14.29 15.96 -14.43
C LEU A 34 14.72 14.85 -15.39
N VAL A 35 13.85 13.91 -15.73
CA VAL A 35 14.24 12.75 -16.55
C VAL A 35 14.92 13.17 -17.87
N PRO A 36 14.40 14.13 -18.65
CA PRO A 36 15.06 14.54 -19.89
C PRO A 36 16.37 15.32 -19.71
N GLN A 37 16.69 15.76 -18.48
CA GLN A 37 17.96 16.44 -18.19
C GLN A 37 19.11 15.45 -17.91
N TYR A 38 18.77 14.21 -17.49
CA TYR A 38 19.76 13.22 -17.08
C TYR A 38 19.79 11.98 -17.96
N LEU A 39 18.73 11.73 -18.71
CA LEU A 39 18.58 10.54 -19.55
C LEU A 39 18.32 10.94 -21.01
N ASP A 40 18.74 10.07 -21.94
CA ASP A 40 18.48 10.26 -23.36
C ASP A 40 16.97 10.30 -23.64
N SER A 41 16.50 11.43 -24.13
CA SER A 41 15.08 11.63 -24.45
C SER A 41 14.60 10.81 -25.65
N GLU A 42 15.48 10.20 -26.45
CA GLU A 42 15.08 9.23 -27.47
C GLU A 42 14.84 7.84 -26.89
N ALA A 43 15.44 7.54 -25.73
CA ALA A 43 15.26 6.28 -25.03
C ALA A 43 14.20 6.35 -23.92
N VAL A 44 14.03 7.53 -23.27
CA VAL A 44 13.14 7.68 -22.13
C VAL A 44 12.22 8.87 -22.32
N ARG A 45 10.91 8.61 -22.25
CA ARG A 45 9.88 9.65 -22.29
C ARG A 45 9.02 9.58 -21.03
N VAL A 46 8.69 10.73 -20.46
CA VAL A 46 7.71 10.85 -19.38
C VAL A 46 6.41 11.44 -19.94
N VAL A 47 5.30 10.76 -19.68
CA VAL A 47 3.96 11.20 -20.08
C VAL A 47 3.14 11.45 -18.85
N GLU A 48 2.77 12.70 -18.60
CA GLU A 48 1.85 13.06 -17.54
C GLU A 48 0.40 12.94 -18.00
N GLY A 49 -0.49 12.66 -17.09
CA GLY A 49 -1.92 12.61 -17.39
C GLY A 49 -2.68 11.62 -16.51
N GLY A 50 -4.00 11.76 -16.58
CA GLY A 50 -4.94 10.93 -15.85
C GLY A 50 -5.49 9.75 -16.68
N PRO A 51 -6.70 9.28 -16.33
CA PRO A 51 -7.31 8.13 -17.02
C PRO A 51 -7.49 8.32 -18.53
N LYS A 52 -7.76 9.56 -18.98
CA LYS A 52 -7.97 9.87 -20.40
C LYS A 52 -6.67 9.67 -21.18
N GLU A 53 -5.61 10.33 -20.76
CA GLU A 53 -4.27 10.27 -21.38
C GLU A 53 -3.71 8.85 -21.31
N THR A 54 -3.91 8.16 -20.17
CA THR A 54 -3.54 6.74 -20.02
C THR A 54 -4.29 5.86 -21.03
N GLY A 55 -5.59 6.12 -21.25
CA GLY A 55 -6.38 5.40 -22.24
C GLY A 55 -5.87 5.59 -23.67
N GLU A 56 -5.42 6.80 -24.02
CA GLU A 56 -4.80 7.06 -25.32
C GLU A 56 -3.43 6.37 -25.45
N LEU A 57 -2.62 6.42 -24.38
CA LEU A 57 -1.32 5.77 -24.34
C LEU A 57 -1.44 4.24 -24.54
N LEU A 58 -2.43 3.63 -23.91
CA LEU A 58 -2.68 2.19 -24.03
C LEU A 58 -3.13 1.71 -25.42
N LYS A 59 -3.45 2.62 -26.34
CA LYS A 59 -3.70 2.28 -27.75
C LYS A 59 -2.41 2.07 -28.55
N CYS A 60 -1.26 2.47 -28.00
CA CYS A 60 0.02 2.27 -28.64
C CYS A 60 0.46 0.80 -28.54
N PRO A 61 1.08 0.23 -29.59
CA PRO A 61 1.54 -1.16 -29.60
C PRO A 61 2.87 -1.31 -28.86
N PHE A 62 2.86 -1.22 -27.55
CA PHE A 62 4.03 -1.46 -26.72
C PHE A 62 4.50 -2.92 -26.79
N ASN A 63 5.80 -3.15 -26.66
CA ASN A 63 6.37 -4.50 -26.56
C ASN A 63 6.13 -5.14 -25.19
N HIS A 64 5.97 -4.32 -24.15
CA HIS A 64 5.65 -4.74 -22.79
C HIS A 64 4.97 -3.60 -22.03
N ILE A 65 4.06 -3.92 -21.12
CA ILE A 65 3.46 -2.96 -20.20
C ILE A 65 3.68 -3.45 -18.77
N PHE A 66 4.35 -2.61 -17.96
CA PHE A 66 4.52 -2.82 -16.53
C PHE A 66 3.58 -1.86 -15.79
N TYR A 67 2.68 -2.39 -14.99
CA TYR A 67 1.70 -1.60 -14.24
C TYR A 67 1.74 -1.93 -12.76
N THR A 68 1.86 -0.90 -11.91
CA THR A 68 1.72 -1.01 -10.46
C THR A 68 0.50 -0.23 -9.99
N GLY A 69 -0.43 -0.88 -9.29
CA GLY A 69 -1.61 -0.21 -8.76
C GLY A 69 -2.76 -1.15 -8.39
N GLY A 70 -3.98 -0.64 -8.43
CA GLY A 70 -5.18 -1.41 -8.05
C GLY A 70 -5.64 -2.39 -9.14
N GLY A 71 -6.19 -3.54 -8.73
CA GLY A 71 -6.65 -4.59 -9.63
C GLY A 71 -7.74 -4.14 -10.62
N HIS A 72 -8.55 -3.12 -10.27
CA HIS A 72 -9.54 -2.56 -11.20
C HIS A 72 -8.86 -1.97 -12.45
N VAL A 73 -7.87 -1.10 -12.26
CA VAL A 73 -7.11 -0.50 -13.37
C VAL A 73 -6.22 -1.55 -14.05
N GLY A 74 -5.63 -2.48 -13.30
CA GLY A 74 -4.87 -3.60 -13.87
C GLY A 74 -5.67 -4.40 -14.90
N LYS A 75 -6.96 -4.65 -14.63
CA LYS A 75 -7.85 -5.29 -15.62
C LYS A 75 -8.09 -4.43 -16.88
N ILE A 76 -8.14 -3.11 -16.74
CA ILE A 76 -8.27 -2.19 -17.89
C ILE A 76 -7.00 -2.26 -18.73
N VAL A 77 -5.83 -2.17 -18.10
CA VAL A 77 -4.52 -2.29 -18.77
C VAL A 77 -4.42 -3.61 -19.54
N MET A 78 -4.76 -4.72 -18.88
CA MET A 78 -4.70 -6.05 -19.49
C MET A 78 -5.63 -6.19 -20.70
N ARG A 79 -6.85 -5.63 -20.64
CA ARG A 79 -7.77 -5.63 -21.77
C ARG A 79 -7.24 -4.83 -22.96
N ALA A 80 -6.69 -3.63 -22.68
CA ALA A 80 -6.11 -2.80 -23.74
C ALA A 80 -4.87 -3.48 -24.38
N ALA A 81 -4.01 -4.09 -23.57
CA ALA A 81 -2.85 -4.82 -24.05
C ALA A 81 -3.20 -6.00 -24.97
N ALA A 82 -4.36 -6.63 -24.74
CA ALA A 82 -4.83 -7.77 -25.55
C ALA A 82 -5.06 -7.39 -27.02
N GLU A 83 -5.42 -6.15 -27.32
CA GLU A 83 -5.62 -5.66 -28.71
C GLU A 83 -4.33 -5.76 -29.57
N HIS A 84 -3.17 -5.72 -28.90
CA HIS A 84 -1.86 -5.79 -29.54
C HIS A 84 -1.08 -7.06 -29.18
N LEU A 85 -1.71 -7.99 -28.41
CA LEU A 85 -1.04 -9.16 -27.83
C LEU A 85 0.19 -8.79 -26.99
N THR A 86 0.18 -7.58 -26.38
CA THR A 86 1.27 -7.06 -25.57
C THR A 86 1.35 -7.80 -24.23
N PRO A 87 2.49 -8.40 -23.86
CA PRO A 87 2.69 -8.96 -22.53
C PRO A 87 2.57 -7.89 -21.45
N VAL A 88 1.98 -8.24 -20.31
CA VAL A 88 1.82 -7.33 -19.17
C VAL A 88 2.39 -7.93 -17.89
N THR A 89 3.05 -7.09 -17.10
CA THR A 89 3.38 -7.37 -15.70
C THR A 89 2.48 -6.49 -14.82
N LEU A 90 1.72 -7.12 -13.95
CA LEU A 90 0.80 -6.44 -13.04
C LEU A 90 1.27 -6.59 -11.60
N GLU A 91 1.80 -5.52 -11.02
CA GLU A 91 2.10 -5.40 -9.61
C GLU A 91 0.90 -4.79 -8.88
N LEU A 92 0.17 -5.61 -8.13
CA LEU A 92 -1.10 -5.25 -7.53
C LEU A 92 -1.01 -5.17 -6.00
N GLY A 93 -2.14 -5.17 -5.32
CA GLY A 93 -2.18 -5.19 -3.86
C GLY A 93 -1.77 -6.55 -3.29
N GLY A 94 -1.41 -6.55 -2.00
CA GLY A 94 -1.02 -7.74 -1.27
C GLY A 94 -1.78 -7.91 0.04
N LYS A 95 -1.82 -9.15 0.54
CA LYS A 95 -2.28 -9.54 1.88
C LYS A 95 -1.07 -10.08 2.64
N SER A 96 -0.07 -9.21 2.85
CA SER A 96 1.27 -9.56 3.33
C SER A 96 1.25 -10.09 4.77
N PRO A 97 1.42 -11.40 5.01
CA PRO A 97 1.53 -11.96 6.34
C PRO A 97 2.87 -11.57 6.98
N CYS A 98 2.84 -11.31 8.29
CA CYS A 98 4.04 -11.16 9.09
C CYS A 98 4.07 -12.24 10.17
N PHE A 99 5.05 -13.12 10.13
CA PHE A 99 5.20 -14.17 11.13
C PHE A 99 6.23 -13.74 12.19
N VAL A 100 5.84 -13.87 13.48
CA VAL A 100 6.71 -13.57 14.61
C VAL A 100 6.84 -14.81 15.48
N ASP A 101 8.01 -15.42 15.43
CA ASP A 101 8.37 -16.57 16.25
C ASP A 101 8.82 -16.14 17.64
N ARG A 102 8.74 -17.08 18.61
CA ARG A 102 9.18 -16.86 20.00
C ARG A 102 10.65 -16.46 20.16
N THR A 103 11.48 -16.75 19.18
CA THR A 103 12.91 -16.39 19.17
C THR A 103 13.18 -14.97 18.68
N ALA A 104 12.16 -14.28 18.15
CA ALA A 104 12.30 -12.92 17.66
C ALA A 104 12.47 -11.93 18.83
N ASP A 105 13.27 -10.87 18.61
CA ASP A 105 13.25 -9.71 19.49
C ASP A 105 11.92 -8.95 19.30
N ILE A 106 11.05 -9.03 20.31
CA ILE A 106 9.70 -8.48 20.26
C ILE A 106 9.72 -6.95 20.07
N ASN A 107 10.67 -6.23 20.66
CA ASN A 107 10.75 -4.78 20.54
C ASN A 107 11.14 -4.38 19.10
N VAL A 108 12.11 -5.07 18.53
CA VAL A 108 12.53 -4.85 17.13
C VAL A 108 11.40 -5.23 16.18
N ALA A 109 10.75 -6.37 16.39
CA ALA A 109 9.64 -6.85 15.57
C ALA A 109 8.48 -5.85 15.59
N ALA A 110 8.05 -5.40 16.78
CA ALA A 110 6.96 -4.43 16.95
C ALA A 110 7.24 -3.11 16.22
N ARG A 111 8.44 -2.55 16.37
CA ARG A 111 8.82 -1.30 15.70
C ARG A 111 8.82 -1.45 14.18
N ARG A 112 9.36 -2.54 13.65
CA ARG A 112 9.37 -2.81 12.21
C ARG A 112 7.97 -3.03 11.64
N ILE A 113 7.11 -3.75 12.37
CA ILE A 113 5.71 -3.95 11.98
C ILE A 113 4.95 -2.64 11.99
N ALA A 114 5.06 -1.84 13.07
CA ALA A 114 4.41 -0.54 13.16
C ALA A 114 4.89 0.41 12.05
N TRP A 115 6.19 0.51 11.83
CA TRP A 115 6.74 1.33 10.75
C TRP A 115 6.23 0.87 9.37
N GLY A 116 6.37 -0.42 9.06
CA GLY A 116 5.98 -0.96 7.76
C GLY A 116 4.47 -0.87 7.50
N LYS A 117 3.65 -0.99 8.57
CA LYS A 117 2.19 -0.90 8.45
C LYS A 117 1.70 0.53 8.29
N PHE A 118 2.25 1.48 9.05
CA PHE A 118 1.70 2.83 9.13
C PHE A 118 2.39 3.84 8.23
N THR A 119 3.54 3.50 7.64
CA THR A 119 4.11 4.29 6.54
C THR A 119 3.08 4.48 5.44
N ASN A 120 2.90 5.73 4.99
CA ASN A 120 1.89 6.10 3.99
C ASN A 120 0.45 5.68 4.37
N ALA A 121 0.12 5.66 5.67
CA ALA A 121 -1.16 5.20 6.20
C ALA A 121 -1.54 3.77 5.75
N GLY A 122 -0.55 2.89 5.53
CA GLY A 122 -0.76 1.51 5.11
C GLY A 122 -1.13 1.31 3.64
N GLN A 123 -1.10 2.36 2.83
CA GLN A 123 -1.39 2.33 1.40
C GLN A 123 -0.18 1.84 0.60
N THR A 124 0.31 0.65 0.93
CA THR A 124 1.51 0.04 0.34
C THR A 124 1.26 -1.45 0.11
N CYS A 125 1.57 -1.94 -1.07
CA CYS A 125 1.33 -3.35 -1.46
C CYS A 125 2.02 -4.37 -0.55
N VAL A 126 3.18 -4.02 0.01
CA VAL A 126 4.00 -4.86 0.91
C VAL A 126 3.81 -4.52 2.39
N ALA A 127 2.89 -3.61 2.75
CA ALA A 127 2.64 -3.31 4.16
C ALA A 127 2.16 -4.57 4.90
N PRO A 128 2.67 -4.86 6.12
CA PRO A 128 2.14 -5.94 6.94
C PRO A 128 0.62 -5.83 7.05
N ASP A 129 -0.11 -6.87 6.62
CA ASP A 129 -1.57 -6.84 6.61
C ASP A 129 -2.14 -7.54 7.84
N TYR A 130 -1.51 -8.63 8.24
CA TYR A 130 -1.83 -9.35 9.47
C TYR A 130 -0.58 -10.00 10.07
N VAL A 131 -0.62 -10.23 11.38
CA VAL A 131 0.48 -10.84 12.11
C VAL A 131 0.06 -12.22 12.60
N LEU A 132 0.91 -13.20 12.34
CA LEU A 132 0.86 -14.54 12.92
C LEU A 132 1.95 -14.62 13.98
N ALA A 133 1.57 -14.77 15.24
CA ALA A 133 2.50 -14.87 16.35
C ALA A 133 2.21 -16.12 17.16
N THR A 134 3.25 -16.71 17.77
CA THR A 134 3.05 -17.82 18.72
C THR A 134 2.31 -17.27 19.97
N PRO A 135 1.44 -18.08 20.61
CA PRO A 135 0.59 -17.60 21.72
C PRO A 135 1.36 -16.94 22.87
N ASP A 136 2.57 -17.40 23.13
CA ASP A 136 3.46 -16.94 24.19
C ASP A 136 4.05 -15.54 23.95
N VAL A 137 4.03 -15.03 22.71
CA VAL A 137 4.53 -13.69 22.37
C VAL A 137 3.46 -12.73 21.87
N ALA A 138 2.28 -13.22 21.53
CA ALA A 138 1.25 -12.46 20.84
C ALA A 138 0.77 -11.22 21.62
N GLU A 139 0.51 -11.35 22.92
CA GLU A 139 0.05 -10.26 23.78
C GLU A 139 1.12 -9.20 23.96
N ALA A 140 2.32 -9.61 24.35
CA ALA A 140 3.46 -8.70 24.51
C ALA A 140 3.82 -7.97 23.19
N LEU A 141 3.73 -8.66 22.05
CA LEU A 141 3.93 -8.05 20.74
C LEU A 141 2.88 -6.97 20.44
N ALA A 142 1.61 -7.23 20.74
CA ALA A 142 0.53 -6.27 20.56
C ALA A 142 0.74 -4.99 21.38
N GLU A 143 1.10 -5.14 22.66
CA GLU A 143 1.44 -4.02 23.54
C GLU A 143 2.62 -3.20 23.00
N ARG A 144 3.68 -3.87 22.53
CA ARG A 144 4.85 -3.20 21.95
C ARG A 144 4.55 -2.50 20.62
N ILE A 145 3.66 -3.03 19.81
CA ILE A 145 3.18 -2.35 18.60
C ILE A 145 2.45 -1.06 18.98
N ALA A 146 1.56 -1.09 19.99
CA ALA A 146 0.86 0.10 20.46
C ALA A 146 1.84 1.17 20.96
N VAL A 147 2.84 0.79 21.77
CA VAL A 147 3.91 1.70 22.22
C VAL A 147 4.66 2.31 21.02
N ALA A 148 5.03 1.49 20.04
CA ALA A 148 5.75 1.98 18.85
C ALA A 148 4.90 2.96 18.02
N ILE A 149 3.59 2.77 17.93
CA ILE A 149 2.68 3.71 17.27
C ILE A 149 2.70 5.07 17.97
N THR A 150 2.58 5.08 19.30
CA THR A 150 2.63 6.31 20.09
C THR A 150 4.01 7.00 19.96
N GLU A 151 5.10 6.24 19.95
CA GLU A 151 6.44 6.80 19.74
C GLU A 151 6.60 7.45 18.35
N PHE A 152 6.02 6.88 17.30
CA PHE A 152 6.17 7.38 15.93
C PHE A 152 5.23 8.55 15.63
N TYR A 153 4.02 8.55 16.16
CA TYR A 153 2.95 9.44 15.75
C TYR A 153 2.35 10.28 16.87
N GLY A 154 2.81 10.09 18.12
CA GLY A 154 2.28 10.77 19.31
C GLY A 154 0.99 10.13 19.83
N GLU A 155 0.45 10.73 20.88
CA GLU A 155 -0.80 10.30 21.52
C GLU A 155 -2.03 10.49 20.61
N ASP A 156 -1.97 11.45 19.70
CA ASP A 156 -3.00 11.69 18.68
C ASP A 156 -2.43 11.58 17.27
N PRO A 157 -2.46 10.39 16.67
CA PRO A 157 -2.01 10.20 15.28
C PRO A 157 -2.76 11.07 14.26
N LYS A 158 -4.00 11.49 14.56
CA LYS A 158 -4.76 12.39 13.70
C LYS A 158 -4.14 13.78 13.64
N ALA A 159 -3.58 14.26 14.73
CA ALA A 159 -2.87 15.54 14.79
C ALA A 159 -1.40 15.42 14.39
N SER A 160 -0.85 14.23 14.26
CA SER A 160 0.54 14.01 13.92
C SER A 160 0.89 14.55 12.53
N PRO A 161 1.97 15.34 12.38
CA PRO A 161 2.48 15.77 11.08
C PRO A 161 3.13 14.63 10.30
N ASP A 162 3.54 13.56 10.98
CA ASP A 162 4.28 12.44 10.41
C ASP A 162 3.36 11.30 9.95
N PHE A 163 2.07 11.33 10.33
CA PHE A 163 1.10 10.32 9.91
C PHE A 163 0.44 10.70 8.58
N GLY A 164 0.57 9.85 7.57
CA GLY A 164 -0.05 10.04 6.26
C GLY A 164 -1.58 10.08 6.30
N ARG A 165 -2.19 10.44 5.18
CA ARG A 165 -3.65 10.42 5.01
C ARG A 165 -4.02 9.52 3.85
N ILE A 166 -5.28 9.05 3.85
CA ILE A 166 -5.83 8.35 2.70
C ILE A 166 -5.87 9.32 1.53
N ILE A 167 -5.41 8.87 0.37
CA ILE A 167 -5.06 9.72 -0.78
C ILE A 167 -6.22 10.56 -1.32
N ASN A 168 -7.47 10.09 -1.20
CA ASN A 168 -8.66 10.81 -1.62
C ASN A 168 -9.93 10.27 -0.97
N ASP A 169 -11.02 11.04 -1.04
CA ASP A 169 -12.31 10.72 -0.42
C ASP A 169 -12.90 9.40 -0.93
N ARG A 170 -12.79 9.11 -2.21
CA ARG A 170 -13.25 7.85 -2.80
C ARG A 170 -12.61 6.63 -2.13
N HIS A 171 -11.30 6.67 -1.88
CA HIS A 171 -10.61 5.59 -1.18
C HIS A 171 -10.92 5.57 0.31
N PHE A 172 -11.08 6.73 0.93
CA PHE A 172 -11.51 6.84 2.32
C PHE A 172 -12.90 6.20 2.50
N GLU A 173 -13.91 6.59 1.72
CA GLU A 173 -15.25 6.01 1.75
C GLU A 173 -15.26 4.50 1.50
N ARG A 174 -14.43 4.03 0.54
CA ARG A 174 -14.28 2.59 0.28
C ARG A 174 -13.77 1.85 1.51
N LEU A 175 -12.80 2.40 2.22
CA LEU A 175 -12.25 1.80 3.44
C LEU A 175 -13.26 1.82 4.58
N CYS A 176 -14.00 2.93 4.77
CA CYS A 176 -15.07 3.02 5.76
C CYS A 176 -16.13 1.91 5.58
N LYS A 177 -16.46 1.55 4.33
CA LYS A 177 -17.41 0.47 4.02
C LYS A 177 -16.89 -0.93 4.40
N LEU A 178 -15.60 -1.09 4.63
CA LEU A 178 -15.00 -2.35 5.06
C LEU A 178 -14.97 -2.51 6.59
N LEU A 179 -15.17 -1.42 7.31
CA LEU A 179 -15.23 -1.45 8.77
C LEU A 179 -16.59 -1.98 9.25
N PRO A 180 -16.62 -2.71 10.37
CA PRO A 180 -17.88 -3.11 10.99
C PRO A 180 -18.76 -1.89 11.29
N VAL A 181 -20.08 -2.07 11.19
CA VAL A 181 -21.04 -1.01 11.52
C VAL A 181 -20.81 -0.55 12.97
N GLY A 182 -20.66 0.77 13.16
CA GLY A 182 -20.39 1.38 14.46
C GLY A 182 -18.91 1.60 14.79
N THR A 183 -17.99 1.17 13.95
CA THR A 183 -16.54 1.44 14.13
C THR A 183 -16.07 2.73 13.45
N VAL A 184 -16.88 3.31 12.56
CA VAL A 184 -16.62 4.65 12.01
C VAL A 184 -17.13 5.67 13.03
N PRO A 185 -16.30 6.55 13.60
CA PRO A 185 -16.76 7.53 14.58
C PRO A 185 -17.83 8.43 13.95
N SER A 186 -18.99 8.54 14.57
CA SER A 186 -19.84 9.73 14.45
C SER A 186 -19.03 10.95 14.90
N GLU A 187 -19.28 12.10 14.36
CA GLU A 187 -18.48 13.35 14.44
C GLU A 187 -18.12 13.85 15.88
N GLU A 188 -18.30 13.06 16.93
CA GLU A 188 -17.88 13.41 18.29
C GLU A 188 -16.48 12.82 18.61
N PRO A 189 -15.59 13.63 19.22
CA PRO A 189 -14.20 13.25 19.46
C PRO A 189 -14.07 12.28 20.63
N SER A 190 -14.23 10.99 20.37
CA SER A 190 -13.66 9.97 21.25
C SER A 190 -12.17 9.83 20.92
N SER A 191 -11.36 9.69 21.96
CA SER A 191 -9.89 9.65 21.87
C SER A 191 -9.36 8.91 20.63
N PRO A 192 -8.45 9.52 19.84
CA PRO A 192 -7.88 8.93 18.61
C PRO A 192 -7.16 7.60 18.84
N LEU A 193 -6.63 7.35 20.03
CA LEU A 193 -6.10 6.05 20.45
C LEU A 193 -7.15 4.95 20.44
N VAL A 194 -8.39 5.26 20.79
CA VAL A 194 -9.51 4.29 20.71
C VAL A 194 -9.82 3.98 19.25
N GLN A 195 -9.63 4.92 18.33
CA GLN A 195 -9.90 4.69 16.90
C GLN A 195 -8.78 3.89 16.22
N VAL A 196 -7.51 4.15 16.53
CA VAL A 196 -6.37 3.34 16.04
C VAL A 196 -6.31 2.01 16.80
N ALA A 197 -6.51 2.00 18.11
CA ALA A 197 -6.59 0.78 18.91
C ALA A 197 -7.86 -0.02 18.60
N SER A 198 -9.00 0.59 18.25
CA SER A 198 -10.19 -0.14 17.80
C SER A 198 -10.06 -0.65 16.37
N ALA A 199 -9.33 0.04 15.49
CA ALA A 199 -9.00 -0.49 14.16
C ALA A 199 -7.94 -1.62 14.26
N VAL A 200 -6.94 -1.47 15.12
CA VAL A 200 -5.97 -2.52 15.46
C VAL A 200 -6.64 -3.58 16.33
N GLY A 201 -7.47 -3.22 17.30
CA GLY A 201 -8.23 -4.13 18.15
C GLY A 201 -9.33 -4.88 17.39
N ALA A 202 -10.05 -4.23 16.47
CA ALA A 202 -10.99 -4.91 15.56
C ALA A 202 -10.27 -5.82 14.55
N ALA A 203 -9.09 -5.44 14.08
CA ALA A 203 -8.25 -6.31 13.29
C ALA A 203 -7.69 -7.47 14.14
N MET A 204 -7.32 -7.23 15.41
CA MET A 204 -6.88 -8.27 16.34
C MET A 204 -8.03 -9.15 16.85
N ASP A 205 -9.21 -8.60 17.09
CA ASP A 205 -10.43 -9.38 17.40
C ASP A 205 -10.86 -10.26 16.22
N MET A 206 -10.69 -9.78 14.98
CA MET A 206 -10.93 -10.58 13.79
C MET A 206 -9.89 -11.70 13.62
N VAL A 207 -8.63 -11.44 13.97
CA VAL A 207 -7.54 -12.43 14.02
C VAL A 207 -7.78 -13.41 15.16
N GLY A 208 -8.15 -12.96 16.37
CA GLY A 208 -8.47 -13.81 17.51
C GLY A 208 -9.68 -14.72 17.27
N ARG A 209 -10.75 -14.22 16.65
CA ARG A 209 -11.94 -15.02 16.31
C ARG A 209 -11.67 -16.06 15.22
N ARG A 210 -10.81 -15.77 14.25
CA ARG A 210 -10.39 -16.76 13.24
C ARG A 210 -9.41 -17.79 13.80
N PHE A 211 -8.56 -17.41 14.75
CA PHE A 211 -7.68 -18.35 15.45
C PHE A 211 -8.47 -19.33 16.31
N ASN A 212 -9.49 -18.88 17.05
CA ASN A 212 -10.38 -19.76 17.78
C ASN A 212 -11.16 -20.72 16.87
N ALA A 213 -11.50 -20.32 15.65
CA ALA A 213 -12.19 -21.20 14.69
C ALA A 213 -11.28 -22.30 14.11
N VAL A 214 -9.96 -22.06 14.05
CA VAL A 214 -8.99 -23.06 13.57
C VAL A 214 -8.52 -24.02 14.69
N THR A 215 -8.49 -23.54 15.95
CA THR A 215 -8.08 -24.37 17.09
C THR A 215 -9.20 -25.23 17.70
N THR A 216 -10.47 -24.96 17.38
CA THR A 216 -11.62 -25.74 17.87
C THR A 216 -12.15 -26.78 16.86
N GLY A 217 -11.52 -26.97 15.74
CA GLY A 217 -11.80 -28.06 14.80
C GLY A 217 -11.38 -29.40 15.38
N ARG A 218 -12.08 -29.88 16.40
CA ARG A 218 -12.16 -31.30 16.78
C ARG A 218 -13.50 -31.81 16.28
N GLY A 219 -13.42 -32.80 15.46
CA GLY A 219 -14.54 -33.60 15.00
C GLY A 219 -14.19 -34.28 13.71
#